data_3545f4aaa4f95dcfee64b37e840977bd
#
_entry.id   3545f4aaa4f95dcfee64b37e840977bd
#
_cell.length_a   1.000
_cell.length_b   1.000
_cell.length_c   1.000
_cell.angle_alpha   90.00
_cell.angle_beta   90.00
_cell.angle_gamma   90.00
#
_symmetry.space_group_name_H-M   'P 1'
#
loop_
_entity.id
_entity.type
_entity.pdbx_description
1 polymer ?
#
loop_
_entity_poly.entity_id
_entity_poly.type
_entity_poly.pdbx_seq_one_letter_code
_entity_poly.pdbx_strand_id
1 'polypeptide(L)'
;MSEHAVVMAGGGPTGMMLAAELTLAGTDVLIVERRAGVKLESSRSRGLHSRTIEVLDQRGVVDRFLAEGKAVQVQTFAGIPLDISDFPTRHNYGLALLQSNFERILAGWLEELGVPVLRQREVTGFTQDDSGVDVALSDGTSLRAKYLVGCDGGRSAVRKAAGIDFAGWDPTTRWIIAEVEMEEVPVFGLRGGGGIGPAEDGRVGVTLIVPDLDRTDEPTLEDVRDALIRVDGKDYGVHSPHWISSFTDMTRQAVAYRLGRVLLAGDAAHVHAPMGG
;
A
#
# COMPACT_ATOMS: atom_id res chain seq x y z
N MET A 1 30.83 -5.49 -9.14
CA MET A 1 29.46 -4.97 -8.96
C MET A 1 28.55 -5.83 -9.83
N SER A 2 27.48 -6.39 -9.27
CA SER A 2 26.48 -7.10 -10.07
C SER A 2 25.70 -6.05 -10.89
N GLU A 3 25.58 -6.28 -12.18
CA GLU A 3 24.80 -5.42 -13.06
C GLU A 3 23.41 -6.04 -13.26
N HIS A 4 22.36 -5.31 -12.93
CA HIS A 4 20.98 -5.71 -13.12
C HIS A 4 20.31 -4.91 -14.24
N ALA A 5 19.34 -5.49 -14.91
CA ALA A 5 18.56 -4.71 -15.89
C ALA A 5 17.70 -3.69 -15.15
N VAL A 6 17.03 -4.07 -14.07
CA VAL A 6 16.20 -3.17 -13.26
C VAL A 6 16.41 -3.41 -11.78
N VAL A 7 16.66 -2.33 -11.03
CA VAL A 7 16.59 -2.33 -9.56
C VAL A 7 15.31 -1.62 -9.14
N MET A 8 14.55 -2.25 -8.24
CA MET A 8 13.36 -1.63 -7.63
C MET A 8 13.65 -1.23 -6.20
N ALA A 9 13.41 0.03 -5.88
CA ALA A 9 13.42 0.54 -4.52
C ALA A 9 12.05 0.34 -3.91
N GLY A 10 11.93 -0.62 -2.98
CA GLY A 10 10.70 -0.96 -2.27
C GLY A 10 10.05 -2.28 -2.73
N GLY A 11 9.87 -3.18 -1.77
CA GLY A 11 9.22 -4.49 -1.91
C GLY A 11 7.79 -4.50 -1.37
N GLY A 12 7.05 -3.40 -1.50
CA GLY A 12 5.60 -3.35 -1.29
C GLY A 12 4.83 -3.93 -2.49
N PRO A 13 3.48 -3.87 -2.47
CA PRO A 13 2.64 -4.47 -3.53
C PRO A 13 3.02 -4.01 -4.94
N THR A 14 3.25 -2.71 -5.11
CA THR A 14 3.64 -2.12 -6.40
C THR A 14 4.98 -2.69 -6.90
N GLY A 15 6.00 -2.72 -6.02
CA GLY A 15 7.33 -3.22 -6.39
C GLY A 15 7.32 -4.71 -6.67
N MET A 16 6.59 -5.50 -5.86
CA MET A 16 6.46 -6.94 -6.06
C MET A 16 5.72 -7.27 -7.37
N MET A 17 4.61 -6.60 -7.65
CA MET A 17 3.86 -6.83 -8.89
C MET A 17 4.67 -6.45 -10.12
N LEU A 18 5.34 -5.28 -10.09
CA LEU A 18 6.21 -4.85 -11.19
C LEU A 18 7.38 -5.82 -11.42
N ALA A 19 7.98 -6.33 -10.33
CA ALA A 19 9.05 -7.32 -10.43
C ALA A 19 8.57 -8.61 -11.11
N ALA A 20 7.39 -9.10 -10.73
CA ALA A 20 6.80 -10.27 -11.36
C ALA A 20 6.56 -10.04 -12.86
N GLU A 21 5.95 -8.92 -13.23
CA GLU A 21 5.69 -8.56 -14.64
C GLU A 21 6.98 -8.51 -15.48
N LEU A 22 8.01 -7.87 -14.97
CA LEU A 22 9.29 -7.76 -15.67
C LEU A 22 10.01 -9.12 -15.78
N THR A 23 9.94 -9.94 -14.74
CA THR A 23 10.52 -11.30 -14.76
C THR A 23 9.80 -12.20 -15.75
N LEU A 24 8.46 -12.14 -15.81
CA LEU A 24 7.67 -12.86 -16.84
C LEU A 24 8.03 -12.41 -18.27
N ALA A 25 8.44 -11.17 -18.43
CA ALA A 25 8.96 -10.63 -19.69
C ALA A 25 10.44 -10.96 -19.96
N GLY A 26 11.07 -11.77 -19.11
CA GLY A 26 12.48 -12.18 -19.26
C GLY A 26 13.50 -11.12 -18.86
N THR A 27 13.10 -10.11 -18.09
CA THR A 27 13.99 -9.04 -17.61
C THR A 27 14.61 -9.44 -16.28
N ASP A 28 15.93 -9.25 -16.13
CA ASP A 28 16.63 -9.42 -14.86
C ASP A 28 16.27 -8.27 -13.91
N VAL A 29 15.79 -8.60 -12.72
CA VAL A 29 15.31 -7.65 -11.72
C VAL A 29 15.86 -7.96 -10.33
N LEU A 30 16.05 -6.92 -9.53
CA LEU A 30 16.37 -7.00 -8.11
C LEU A 30 15.47 -6.05 -7.33
N ILE A 31 14.87 -6.52 -6.25
CA ILE A 31 14.16 -5.67 -5.29
C ILE A 31 15.08 -5.33 -4.11
N VAL A 32 15.14 -4.06 -3.74
CA VAL A 32 15.77 -3.58 -2.50
C VAL A 32 14.66 -3.21 -1.53
N GLU A 33 14.60 -3.88 -0.36
CA GLU A 33 13.54 -3.71 0.63
C GLU A 33 14.12 -3.49 2.03
N ARG A 34 13.67 -2.44 2.71
CA ARG A 34 14.14 -2.09 4.05
C ARG A 34 13.64 -3.03 5.14
N ARG A 35 12.48 -3.65 4.96
CA ARG A 35 11.91 -4.61 5.93
C ARG A 35 12.71 -5.90 5.94
N ALA A 36 12.82 -6.50 7.14
CA ALA A 36 13.50 -7.78 7.31
C ALA A 36 12.69 -8.96 6.73
N GLY A 37 11.37 -8.86 6.75
CA GLY A 37 10.44 -9.92 6.32
C GLY A 37 9.25 -9.38 5.53
N VAL A 38 8.37 -10.30 5.14
CA VAL A 38 7.12 -10.00 4.43
C VAL A 38 6.01 -9.59 5.40
N LYS A 39 6.11 -10.03 6.67
CA LYS A 39 5.07 -9.76 7.67
C LYS A 39 4.90 -8.24 7.85
N LEU A 40 3.67 -7.77 7.63
CA LEU A 40 3.26 -6.41 7.96
C LEU A 40 2.82 -6.32 9.42
N GLU A 41 3.20 -5.25 10.08
CA GLU A 41 2.70 -4.92 11.42
C GLU A 41 1.29 -4.34 11.35
N SER A 42 0.91 -3.77 10.21
CA SER A 42 -0.40 -3.17 9.98
C SER A 42 -0.90 -3.40 8.57
N SER A 43 -2.21 -3.61 8.42
CA SER A 43 -2.86 -3.82 7.12
C SER A 43 -3.73 -2.61 6.77
N ARG A 44 -3.21 -1.71 5.93
CA ARG A 44 -3.91 -0.48 5.52
C ARG A 44 -4.96 -0.73 4.46
N SER A 45 -4.70 -1.62 3.51
CA SER A 45 -5.65 -2.01 2.47
C SER A 45 -6.43 -3.26 2.90
N ARG A 46 -7.72 -3.28 2.58
CA ARG A 46 -8.66 -4.34 2.98
C ARG A 46 -9.32 -5.02 1.79
N GLY A 47 -8.86 -4.76 0.59
CA GLY A 47 -9.46 -5.39 -0.58
C GLY A 47 -8.77 -5.08 -1.90
N LEU A 48 -9.20 -5.82 -2.91
CA LEU A 48 -8.78 -5.66 -4.29
C LEU A 48 -9.99 -5.36 -5.16
N HIS A 49 -9.81 -4.45 -6.12
CA HIS A 49 -10.85 -4.12 -7.10
C HIS A 49 -10.94 -5.18 -8.20
N SER A 50 -12.09 -5.25 -8.85
CA SER A 50 -12.36 -6.09 -10.02
C SER A 50 -11.21 -6.05 -11.02
N ARG A 51 -10.74 -4.88 -11.41
CA ARG A 51 -9.62 -4.76 -12.38
C ARG A 51 -8.32 -5.38 -11.90
N THR A 52 -8.00 -5.27 -10.62
CA THR A 52 -6.83 -5.93 -10.03
C THR A 52 -6.96 -7.44 -10.10
N ILE A 53 -8.16 -7.97 -9.80
CA ILE A 53 -8.45 -9.40 -9.86
C ILE A 53 -8.29 -9.92 -11.29
N GLU A 54 -8.78 -9.18 -12.30
CA GLU A 54 -8.59 -9.51 -13.72
C GLU A 54 -7.11 -9.59 -14.11
N VAL A 55 -6.28 -8.65 -13.64
CA VAL A 55 -4.84 -8.66 -13.92
C VAL A 55 -4.18 -9.89 -13.30
N LEU A 56 -4.52 -10.23 -12.06
CA LEU A 56 -4.01 -11.43 -11.38
C LEU A 56 -4.44 -12.71 -12.09
N ASP A 57 -5.67 -12.74 -12.62
CA ASP A 57 -6.20 -13.84 -13.42
C ASP A 57 -5.44 -14.01 -14.75
N GLN A 58 -5.16 -12.93 -15.46
CA GLN A 58 -4.34 -12.97 -16.68
C GLN A 58 -2.92 -13.51 -16.43
N ARG A 59 -2.44 -13.46 -15.18
CA ARG A 59 -1.14 -14.00 -14.76
C ARG A 59 -1.22 -15.41 -14.19
N GLY A 60 -2.42 -15.98 -14.11
CA GLY A 60 -2.64 -17.33 -13.60
C GLY A 60 -2.44 -17.49 -12.09
N VAL A 61 -2.51 -16.40 -11.33
CA VAL A 61 -2.27 -16.42 -9.87
C VAL A 61 -3.50 -16.07 -9.03
N VAL A 62 -4.61 -15.70 -9.66
CA VAL A 62 -5.82 -15.21 -8.99
C VAL A 62 -6.40 -16.20 -7.99
N ASP A 63 -6.34 -17.49 -8.25
CA ASP A 63 -6.92 -18.54 -7.38
C ASP A 63 -6.34 -18.51 -5.97
N ARG A 64 -5.07 -18.11 -5.82
CA ARG A 64 -4.41 -17.96 -4.52
C ARG A 64 -5.04 -16.84 -3.68
N PHE A 65 -5.46 -15.76 -4.33
CA PHE A 65 -6.14 -14.64 -3.69
C PHE A 65 -7.59 -14.96 -3.38
N LEU A 66 -8.28 -15.64 -4.31
CA LEU A 66 -9.66 -16.06 -4.12
C LEU A 66 -9.83 -17.09 -3.01
N ALA A 67 -8.83 -17.95 -2.81
CA ALA A 67 -8.85 -18.96 -1.74
C ALA A 67 -8.82 -18.35 -0.32
N GLU A 68 -8.26 -17.15 -0.16
CA GLU A 68 -8.14 -16.48 1.14
C GLU A 68 -9.06 -15.25 1.28
N GLY A 69 -9.52 -14.70 0.17
CA GLY A 69 -10.39 -13.53 0.15
C GLY A 69 -11.87 -13.90 0.08
N LYS A 70 -12.71 -12.91 0.34
CA LYS A 70 -14.17 -13.03 0.20
C LYS A 70 -14.67 -12.09 -0.88
N ALA A 71 -15.36 -12.61 -1.90
CA ALA A 71 -16.02 -11.80 -2.90
C ALA A 71 -17.12 -10.90 -2.27
N VAL A 72 -17.11 -9.63 -2.60
CA VAL A 72 -18.03 -8.64 -2.06
C VAL A 72 -18.50 -7.67 -3.15
N GLN A 73 -19.79 -7.28 -3.10
CA GLN A 73 -20.37 -6.26 -4.00
C GLN A 73 -20.33 -4.86 -3.34
N VAL A 74 -19.15 -4.51 -2.79
CA VAL A 74 -18.96 -3.21 -2.13
C VAL A 74 -17.98 -2.39 -2.96
N GLN A 75 -18.52 -1.64 -3.91
CA GLN A 75 -17.80 -0.65 -4.68
C GLN A 75 -18.43 0.71 -4.43
N THR A 76 -17.62 1.75 -4.41
CA THR A 76 -18.10 3.10 -4.22
C THR A 76 -17.37 4.09 -5.13
N PHE A 77 -18.08 5.15 -5.53
CA PHE A 77 -17.47 6.33 -6.14
C PHE A 77 -18.02 7.56 -5.43
N ALA A 78 -17.13 8.39 -4.88
CA ALA A 78 -17.51 9.59 -4.10
C ALA A 78 -18.52 9.28 -2.97
N GLY A 79 -18.40 8.11 -2.31
CA GLY A 79 -19.34 7.66 -1.28
C GLY A 79 -20.66 7.08 -1.81
N ILE A 80 -20.87 7.06 -3.12
CA ILE A 80 -22.07 6.50 -3.75
C ILE A 80 -21.83 5.01 -4.02
N PRO A 81 -22.66 4.09 -3.49
CA PRO A 81 -22.54 2.66 -3.81
C PRO A 81 -22.74 2.40 -5.30
N LEU A 82 -21.90 1.54 -5.86
CA LEU A 82 -21.97 1.10 -7.25
C LEU A 82 -22.23 -0.40 -7.29
N ASP A 83 -23.24 -0.80 -8.06
CA ASP A 83 -23.43 -2.19 -8.44
C ASP A 83 -22.63 -2.48 -9.72
N ILE A 84 -21.71 -3.42 -9.65
CA ILE A 84 -20.88 -3.84 -10.77
C ILE A 84 -21.18 -5.30 -11.20
N SER A 85 -22.27 -5.86 -10.70
CA SER A 85 -22.67 -7.26 -10.97
C SER A 85 -23.00 -7.54 -12.43
N ASP A 86 -23.32 -6.51 -13.21
CA ASP A 86 -23.62 -6.56 -14.64
C ASP A 86 -22.40 -6.29 -15.55
N PHE A 87 -21.21 -6.05 -14.98
CA PHE A 87 -20.03 -5.83 -15.78
C PHE A 87 -19.65 -7.10 -16.57
N PRO A 88 -19.27 -6.97 -17.86
CA PRO A 88 -18.99 -8.09 -18.74
C PRO A 88 -17.62 -8.72 -18.44
N THR A 89 -17.40 -9.13 -17.20
CA THR A 89 -16.17 -9.79 -16.72
C THR A 89 -16.52 -10.95 -15.80
N ARG A 90 -15.64 -11.96 -15.70
CA ARG A 90 -15.75 -13.05 -14.71
C ARG A 90 -15.57 -12.57 -13.28
N HIS A 91 -14.98 -11.39 -13.09
CA HIS A 91 -14.62 -10.83 -11.81
C HIS A 91 -15.36 -9.51 -11.53
N ASN A 92 -16.68 -9.54 -11.75
CA ASN A 92 -17.57 -8.38 -11.49
C ASN A 92 -17.86 -8.16 -10.01
N TYR A 93 -16.84 -8.26 -9.16
CA TYR A 93 -16.90 -8.10 -7.71
C TYR A 93 -15.57 -7.53 -7.18
N GLY A 94 -15.57 -7.00 -5.97
CA GLY A 94 -14.37 -6.74 -5.19
C GLY A 94 -13.99 -7.96 -4.36
N LEU A 95 -12.73 -8.08 -4.00
CA LEU A 95 -12.24 -9.14 -3.11
C LEU A 95 -11.82 -8.53 -1.78
N ALA A 96 -12.56 -8.80 -0.71
CA ALA A 96 -12.15 -8.44 0.64
C ALA A 96 -10.98 -9.35 1.04
N LEU A 97 -9.79 -8.77 1.14
CA LEU A 97 -8.54 -9.47 1.47
C LEU A 97 -7.57 -8.45 2.09
N LEU A 98 -7.04 -8.74 3.26
CA LEU A 98 -6.13 -7.85 3.95
C LEU A 98 -4.78 -7.73 3.22
N GLN A 99 -4.15 -6.58 3.33
CA GLN A 99 -2.85 -6.31 2.72
C GLN A 99 -1.77 -7.30 3.14
N SER A 100 -1.76 -7.71 4.41
CA SER A 100 -0.85 -8.74 4.92
C SER A 100 -0.93 -10.04 4.11
N ASN A 101 -2.13 -10.47 3.75
CA ASN A 101 -2.36 -11.68 3.00
C ASN A 101 -1.95 -11.53 1.53
N PHE A 102 -2.39 -10.49 0.84
CA PHE A 102 -2.01 -10.35 -0.55
C PHE A 102 -0.52 -10.04 -0.74
N GLU A 103 0.15 -9.33 0.17
CA GLU A 103 1.62 -9.18 0.12
C GLU A 103 2.34 -10.52 0.32
N ARG A 104 1.86 -11.36 1.24
CA ARG A 104 2.41 -12.69 1.44
C ARG A 104 2.25 -13.58 0.19
N ILE A 105 1.08 -13.54 -0.45
CA ILE A 105 0.82 -14.29 -1.69
C ILE A 105 1.75 -13.80 -2.82
N LEU A 106 1.89 -12.48 -2.99
CA LEU A 106 2.80 -11.91 -3.99
C LEU A 106 4.25 -12.29 -3.73
N ALA A 107 4.69 -12.27 -2.47
CA ALA A 107 6.05 -12.65 -2.12
C ALA A 107 6.34 -14.12 -2.43
N GLY A 108 5.40 -15.04 -2.12
CA GLY A 108 5.53 -16.45 -2.51
C GLY A 108 5.59 -16.63 -4.02
N TRP A 109 4.82 -15.88 -4.78
CA TRP A 109 4.90 -15.90 -6.23
C TRP A 109 6.25 -15.40 -6.77
N LEU A 110 6.82 -14.34 -6.18
CA LEU A 110 8.16 -13.88 -6.55
C LEU A 110 9.24 -14.91 -6.26
N GLU A 111 9.14 -15.66 -5.15
CA GLU A 111 10.06 -16.75 -4.83
C GLU A 111 9.99 -17.85 -5.91
N GLU A 112 8.79 -18.23 -6.37
CA GLU A 112 8.59 -19.19 -7.47
C GLU A 112 9.18 -18.70 -8.81
N LEU A 113 9.10 -17.39 -9.06
CA LEU A 113 9.69 -16.75 -10.24
C LEU A 113 11.22 -16.56 -10.11
N GLY A 114 11.79 -16.82 -8.94
CA GLY A 114 13.21 -16.66 -8.68
C GLY A 114 13.68 -15.20 -8.58
N VAL A 115 12.79 -14.27 -8.24
CA VAL A 115 13.13 -12.85 -8.10
C VAL A 115 13.93 -12.60 -6.82
N PRO A 116 15.17 -12.10 -6.89
CA PRO A 116 15.95 -11.78 -5.71
C PRO A 116 15.42 -10.55 -4.99
N VAL A 117 15.35 -10.63 -3.64
CA VAL A 117 14.96 -9.53 -2.76
C VAL A 117 16.07 -9.27 -1.75
N LEU A 118 16.74 -8.13 -1.88
CA LEU A 118 17.76 -7.67 -0.95
C LEU A 118 17.10 -6.96 0.24
N ARG A 119 16.89 -7.70 1.33
CA ARG A 119 16.21 -7.21 2.53
C ARG A 119 17.13 -6.47 3.48
N GLN A 120 16.54 -5.69 4.40
CA GLN A 120 17.26 -4.87 5.38
C GLN A 120 18.21 -3.88 4.71
N ARG A 121 17.84 -3.42 3.53
CA ARG A 121 18.55 -2.41 2.74
C ARG A 121 17.56 -1.39 2.21
N GLU A 122 17.97 -0.16 2.17
CA GLU A 122 17.20 0.96 1.64
C GLU A 122 18.01 1.66 0.55
N VAL A 123 17.35 2.09 -0.51
CA VAL A 123 17.96 2.97 -1.50
C VAL A 123 18.03 4.37 -0.91
N THR A 124 19.24 4.88 -0.73
CA THR A 124 19.50 6.20 -0.13
C THR A 124 19.73 7.30 -1.17
N GLY A 125 20.05 6.91 -2.40
CA GLY A 125 20.29 7.84 -3.50
C GLY A 125 20.76 7.12 -4.74
N PHE A 126 21.06 7.87 -5.77
CA PHE A 126 21.61 7.35 -7.04
C PHE A 126 22.39 8.41 -7.81
N THR A 127 23.23 7.96 -8.72
CA THR A 127 23.76 8.75 -9.85
C THR A 127 23.47 8.01 -11.16
N GLN A 128 23.34 8.72 -12.28
CA GLN A 128 23.09 8.10 -13.58
C GLN A 128 23.95 8.70 -14.68
N ASP A 129 24.24 7.88 -15.67
CA ASP A 129 24.92 8.25 -16.90
C ASP A 129 24.20 7.67 -18.14
N ASP A 130 24.77 7.79 -19.31
CA ASP A 130 24.17 7.29 -20.55
C ASP A 130 24.04 5.77 -20.60
N SER A 131 24.78 5.02 -19.77
CA SER A 131 24.81 3.56 -19.75
C SER A 131 23.95 2.95 -18.64
N GLY A 132 23.72 3.65 -17.51
CA GLY A 132 23.01 3.07 -16.38
C GLY A 132 22.84 4.00 -15.18
N VAL A 133 22.48 3.38 -14.04
CA VAL A 133 22.25 4.03 -12.75
C VAL A 133 23.11 3.33 -11.70
N ASP A 134 23.89 4.08 -10.93
CA ASP A 134 24.55 3.60 -9.72
C ASP A 134 23.65 3.90 -8.53
N VAL A 135 23.14 2.85 -7.88
CA VAL A 135 22.16 2.91 -6.81
C VAL A 135 22.88 2.75 -5.46
N ALA A 136 22.86 3.79 -4.63
CA ALA A 136 23.45 3.76 -3.30
C ALA A 136 22.51 3.12 -2.27
N LEU A 137 23.04 2.24 -1.41
CA LEU A 137 22.30 1.53 -0.37
C LEU A 137 22.68 1.99 1.04
N SER A 138 21.79 1.75 1.99
CA SER A 138 21.93 2.15 3.40
C SER A 138 23.11 1.51 4.14
N ASP A 139 23.65 0.42 3.63
CA ASP A 139 24.85 -0.24 4.19
C ASP A 139 26.17 0.28 3.61
N GLY A 140 26.13 1.32 2.79
CA GLY A 140 27.27 1.92 2.12
C GLY A 140 27.72 1.21 0.83
N THR A 141 27.04 0.13 0.44
CA THR A 141 27.30 -0.54 -0.85
C THR A 141 26.55 0.15 -1.99
N SER A 142 26.89 -0.21 -3.23
CA SER A 142 26.20 0.27 -4.43
C SER A 142 25.91 -0.88 -5.41
N LEU A 143 24.85 -0.70 -6.19
CA LEU A 143 24.44 -1.60 -7.27
C LEU A 143 24.48 -0.82 -8.60
N ARG A 144 24.85 -1.49 -9.69
CA ARG A 144 24.72 -0.96 -11.05
C ARG A 144 23.48 -1.53 -11.72
N ALA A 145 22.65 -0.71 -12.34
CA ALA A 145 21.49 -1.12 -13.09
C ALA A 145 21.30 -0.32 -14.38
N LYS A 146 20.55 -0.87 -15.34
CA LYS A 146 20.15 -0.09 -16.52
C LYS A 146 19.05 0.91 -16.16
N TYR A 147 18.15 0.54 -15.25
CA TYR A 147 17.08 1.40 -14.76
C TYR A 147 16.89 1.23 -13.25
N LEU A 148 16.47 2.30 -12.59
CA LEU A 148 15.98 2.31 -11.21
C LEU A 148 14.51 2.65 -11.21
N VAL A 149 13.67 1.88 -10.48
CA VAL A 149 12.26 2.21 -10.28
C VAL A 149 11.98 2.47 -8.81
N GLY A 150 11.54 3.67 -8.48
CA GLY A 150 11.07 4.03 -7.14
C GLY A 150 9.65 3.50 -6.91
N CYS A 151 9.54 2.48 -6.04
CA CYS A 151 8.30 1.91 -5.51
C CYS A 151 8.28 2.05 -3.98
N ASP A 152 8.96 3.07 -3.45
CA ASP A 152 9.33 3.28 -2.05
C ASP A 152 8.32 4.13 -1.26
N GLY A 153 7.09 4.23 -1.78
CA GLY A 153 5.95 4.84 -1.09
C GLY A 153 5.90 6.36 -1.18
N GLY A 154 4.89 6.97 -0.57
CA GLY A 154 4.60 8.40 -0.70
C GLY A 154 5.72 9.34 -0.24
N ARG A 155 6.59 8.88 0.68
CA ARG A 155 7.79 9.62 1.13
C ARG A 155 9.03 9.36 0.30
N SER A 156 8.88 8.77 -0.89
CA SER A 156 9.93 8.29 -1.81
C SER A 156 11.26 9.03 -1.73
N ALA A 157 12.31 8.30 -1.39
CA ALA A 157 13.70 8.78 -1.44
C ALA A 157 14.16 8.92 -2.90
N VAL A 158 13.75 7.99 -3.77
CA VAL A 158 14.08 8.01 -5.19
C VAL A 158 13.52 9.24 -5.88
N ARG A 159 12.23 9.58 -5.66
CA ARG A 159 11.62 10.81 -6.21
C ARG A 159 12.36 12.07 -5.77
N LYS A 160 12.66 12.17 -4.46
CA LYS A 160 13.39 13.32 -3.89
C LYS A 160 14.81 13.44 -4.46
N ALA A 161 15.54 12.33 -4.53
CA ALA A 161 16.88 12.31 -5.11
C ALA A 161 16.89 12.64 -6.61
N ALA A 162 15.81 12.32 -7.33
CA ALA A 162 15.60 12.71 -8.73
C ALA A 162 15.24 14.21 -8.90
N GLY A 163 14.97 14.93 -7.82
CA GLY A 163 14.50 16.32 -7.90
C GLY A 163 13.13 16.46 -8.58
N ILE A 164 12.32 15.39 -8.57
CA ILE A 164 10.97 15.40 -9.16
C ILE A 164 10.00 15.99 -8.14
N ASP A 165 9.38 17.11 -8.48
CA ASP A 165 8.38 17.77 -7.65
C ASP A 165 7.14 16.90 -7.46
N PHE A 166 6.52 17.04 -6.29
CA PHE A 166 5.31 16.31 -5.90
C PHE A 166 4.16 17.31 -5.71
N ALA A 167 3.61 17.73 -6.83
CA ALA A 167 2.56 18.76 -6.89
C ALA A 167 1.20 18.20 -6.44
N GLY A 168 0.33 19.09 -5.94
CA GLY A 168 -1.03 18.73 -5.55
C GLY A 168 -1.55 19.59 -4.42
N TRP A 169 -2.42 19.03 -3.59
CA TRP A 169 -3.12 19.71 -2.51
C TRP A 169 -2.67 19.23 -1.15
N ASP A 170 -2.56 20.17 -0.23
CA ASP A 170 -2.34 19.88 1.19
C ASP A 170 -3.57 19.21 1.79
N PRO A 171 -3.40 18.42 2.85
CA PRO A 171 -4.51 17.73 3.48
C PRO A 171 -5.51 18.70 4.10
N THR A 172 -6.77 18.32 4.06
CA THR A 172 -7.89 19.01 4.72
C THR A 172 -8.56 18.15 5.78
N THR A 173 -8.31 16.85 5.75
CA THR A 173 -8.91 15.87 6.65
C THR A 173 -7.87 14.84 7.07
N ARG A 174 -7.92 14.46 8.36
CA ARG A 174 -7.11 13.38 8.91
C ARG A 174 -8.00 12.28 9.46
N TRP A 175 -7.57 11.03 9.27
CA TRP A 175 -8.20 9.84 9.84
C TRP A 175 -7.22 9.11 10.74
N ILE A 176 -7.75 8.54 11.82
CA ILE A 176 -7.10 7.46 12.55
C ILE A 176 -7.62 6.15 11.95
N ILE A 177 -6.71 5.21 11.77
CA ILE A 177 -7.01 3.83 11.41
C ILE A 177 -6.36 2.91 12.47
N ALA A 178 -7.14 1.97 13.01
CA ALA A 178 -6.65 1.08 14.05
C ALA A 178 -7.31 -0.30 13.99
N GLU A 179 -6.62 -1.29 14.54
CA GLU A 179 -7.20 -2.58 14.94
C GLU A 179 -7.07 -2.71 16.45
N VAL A 180 -8.21 -2.92 17.11
CA VAL A 180 -8.35 -2.87 18.55
C VAL A 180 -9.26 -4.01 19.05
N GLU A 181 -9.19 -4.29 20.33
CA GLU A 181 -10.22 -5.08 21.02
C GLU A 181 -11.24 -4.14 21.65
N MET A 182 -12.47 -4.61 21.81
CA MET A 182 -13.58 -3.87 22.42
C MET A 182 -14.37 -4.79 23.36
N GLU A 183 -14.82 -4.26 24.51
CA GLU A 183 -15.68 -4.99 25.44
C GLU A 183 -17.09 -5.22 24.86
N GLU A 184 -17.58 -4.24 24.09
CA GLU A 184 -18.87 -4.32 23.42
C GLU A 184 -18.67 -4.32 21.89
N VAL A 185 -19.30 -5.27 21.21
CA VAL A 185 -19.25 -5.36 19.75
C VAL A 185 -20.11 -4.24 19.13
N PRO A 186 -19.51 -3.29 18.37
CA PRO A 186 -20.27 -2.24 17.72
C PRO A 186 -21.10 -2.79 16.55
N VAL A 187 -22.11 -2.06 16.14
CA VAL A 187 -22.75 -2.30 14.85
C VAL A 187 -21.75 -1.93 13.75
N PHE A 188 -21.37 -2.89 12.90
CA PHE A 188 -20.46 -2.64 11.81
C PHE A 188 -21.10 -1.83 10.67
N GLY A 189 -20.33 -0.94 10.06
CA GLY A 189 -20.77 -0.13 8.95
C GLY A 189 -20.11 1.24 8.87
N LEU A 190 -20.53 2.02 7.87
CA LEU A 190 -20.07 3.39 7.68
C LEU A 190 -20.79 4.34 8.64
N ARG A 191 -20.11 5.42 9.01
CA ARG A 191 -20.56 6.52 9.87
C ARG A 191 -20.30 7.84 9.17
N GLY A 192 -20.93 8.91 9.62
CA GLY A 192 -20.69 10.26 9.10
C GLY A 192 -19.25 10.78 9.26
N GLY A 193 -18.42 10.08 10.05
CA GLY A 193 -17.02 10.41 10.31
C GLY A 193 -16.07 9.24 10.11
N GLY A 194 -16.47 8.19 9.36
CA GLY A 194 -15.60 7.03 9.12
C GLY A 194 -16.34 5.71 9.06
N GLY A 195 -15.71 4.64 9.52
CA GLY A 195 -16.28 3.29 9.52
C GLY A 195 -15.73 2.40 10.62
N ILE A 196 -16.55 1.43 11.03
CA ILE A 196 -16.18 0.38 11.98
C ILE A 196 -16.51 -0.95 11.31
N GLY A 197 -15.59 -1.91 11.36
CA GLY A 197 -15.77 -3.21 10.72
C GLY A 197 -14.97 -4.31 11.39
N PRO A 198 -15.21 -5.58 11.02
CA PRO A 198 -14.44 -6.69 11.56
C PRO A 198 -12.99 -6.63 11.08
N ALA A 199 -12.06 -7.08 11.94
CA ALA A 199 -10.66 -7.32 11.65
C ALA A 199 -10.30 -8.78 11.90
N GLU A 200 -9.01 -9.14 11.79
CA GLU A 200 -8.55 -10.51 12.07
C GLU A 200 -8.70 -10.87 13.55
N ASP A 201 -8.81 -12.16 13.86
CA ASP A 201 -8.82 -12.73 15.21
C ASP A 201 -9.92 -12.13 16.13
N GLY A 202 -11.07 -11.73 15.55
CA GLY A 202 -12.17 -11.16 16.32
C GLY A 202 -11.99 -9.70 16.75
N ARG A 203 -10.91 -9.08 16.33
CA ARG A 203 -10.68 -7.64 16.56
C ARG A 203 -11.63 -6.76 15.76
N VAL A 204 -11.65 -5.50 16.11
CA VAL A 204 -12.44 -4.46 15.44
C VAL A 204 -11.50 -3.50 14.74
N GLY A 205 -11.74 -3.30 13.46
CA GLY A 205 -11.07 -2.28 12.67
C GLY A 205 -11.87 -0.99 12.65
N VAL A 206 -11.21 0.13 12.94
CA VAL A 206 -11.81 1.46 12.91
C VAL A 206 -11.06 2.35 11.93
N THR A 207 -11.80 3.22 11.24
CA THR A 207 -11.26 4.31 10.43
C THR A 207 -12.12 5.53 10.73
N LEU A 208 -11.59 6.52 11.46
CA LEU A 208 -12.36 7.61 12.04
C LEU A 208 -11.71 8.96 11.76
N ILE A 209 -12.51 9.96 11.38
CA ILE A 209 -12.06 11.35 11.22
C ILE A 209 -11.65 11.94 12.56
N VAL A 210 -10.53 12.65 12.57
CA VAL A 210 -10.04 13.42 13.72
C VAL A 210 -9.83 14.90 13.34
N PRO A 211 -10.09 15.83 14.27
CA PRO A 211 -10.07 17.25 13.96
C PRO A 211 -8.66 17.84 13.85
N ASP A 212 -7.67 17.18 14.46
CA ASP A 212 -6.32 17.71 14.54
C ASP A 212 -5.48 17.32 13.31
N LEU A 213 -5.52 18.21 12.32
CA LEU A 213 -4.84 18.04 11.04
C LEU A 213 -3.32 18.19 11.17
N ASP A 214 -2.88 19.10 12.03
CA ASP A 214 -1.47 19.51 12.15
C ASP A 214 -0.64 18.59 13.06
N ARG A 215 -1.30 17.67 13.75
CA ARG A 215 -0.61 16.76 14.68
C ARG A 215 0.30 15.79 13.91
N THR A 216 1.57 15.84 14.26
CA THR A 216 2.63 15.00 13.64
C THR A 216 2.93 13.73 14.43
N ASP A 217 2.52 13.68 15.70
CA ASP A 217 2.74 12.53 16.58
C ASP A 217 1.89 11.32 16.13
N GLU A 218 2.40 10.13 16.43
CA GLU A 218 1.63 8.90 16.22
C GLU A 218 0.40 8.90 17.13
N PRO A 219 -0.77 8.50 16.60
CA PRO A 219 -2.00 8.46 17.39
C PRO A 219 -1.93 7.36 18.46
N THR A 220 -2.58 7.62 19.58
CA THR A 220 -2.65 6.76 20.76
C THR A 220 -4.01 6.08 20.86
N LEU A 221 -4.16 5.13 21.81
CA LEU A 221 -5.45 4.52 22.13
C LEU A 221 -6.48 5.54 22.63
N GLU A 222 -6.03 6.57 23.35
CA GLU A 222 -6.89 7.66 23.80
C GLU A 222 -7.48 8.44 22.61
N ASP A 223 -6.67 8.70 21.59
CA ASP A 223 -7.14 9.35 20.36
C ASP A 223 -8.20 8.51 19.63
N VAL A 224 -8.06 7.16 19.65
CA VAL A 224 -9.08 6.24 19.11
C VAL A 224 -10.36 6.32 19.91
N ARG A 225 -10.27 6.34 21.27
CA ARG A 225 -11.41 6.47 22.18
C ARG A 225 -12.18 7.76 21.92
N ASP A 226 -11.48 8.88 21.87
CA ASP A 226 -12.08 10.20 21.62
C ASP A 226 -12.73 10.27 20.24
N ALA A 227 -12.12 9.64 19.23
CA ALA A 227 -12.69 9.59 17.90
C ALA A 227 -13.98 8.74 17.86
N LEU A 228 -14.01 7.59 18.56
CA LEU A 228 -15.21 6.74 18.68
C LEU A 228 -16.35 7.50 19.39
N ILE A 229 -16.07 8.16 20.51
CA ILE A 229 -17.07 8.96 21.23
C ILE A 229 -17.63 10.06 20.34
N ARG A 230 -16.78 10.72 19.56
CA ARG A 230 -17.20 11.82 18.66
C ARG A 230 -18.07 11.32 17.53
N VAL A 231 -17.73 10.18 16.91
CA VAL A 231 -18.38 9.66 15.70
C VAL A 231 -19.62 8.83 16.05
N ASP A 232 -19.57 8.05 17.11
CA ASP A 232 -20.59 7.05 17.45
C ASP A 232 -21.21 7.25 18.85
N GLY A 233 -20.76 8.26 19.60
CA GLY A 233 -21.28 8.61 20.94
C GLY A 233 -20.80 7.70 22.07
N LYS A 234 -19.94 6.72 21.78
CA LYS A 234 -19.52 5.65 22.71
C LYS A 234 -18.16 5.09 22.31
N ASP A 235 -17.34 4.71 23.29
CA ASP A 235 -16.02 4.13 23.06
C ASP A 235 -16.00 2.60 23.02
N TYR A 236 -17.11 1.93 23.33
CA TYR A 236 -17.26 0.47 23.34
C TYR A 236 -16.29 -0.27 24.27
N GLY A 237 -15.70 0.40 25.24
CA GLY A 237 -14.65 -0.17 26.09
C GLY A 237 -13.40 -0.54 25.29
N VAL A 238 -12.99 0.32 24.35
CA VAL A 238 -11.84 0.07 23.47
C VAL A 238 -10.55 -0.12 24.28
N HIS A 239 -9.81 -1.20 23.99
CA HIS A 239 -8.57 -1.57 24.66
C HIS A 239 -7.64 -2.37 23.73
N SER A 240 -6.47 -2.77 24.22
CA SER A 240 -5.51 -3.68 23.56
C SER A 240 -5.31 -3.39 22.06
N PRO A 241 -4.77 -2.23 21.70
CA PRO A 241 -4.54 -1.94 20.29
C PRO A 241 -3.51 -2.91 19.71
N HIS A 242 -3.85 -3.56 18.59
CA HIS A 242 -2.90 -4.33 17.82
C HIS A 242 -1.97 -3.40 17.05
N TRP A 243 -2.54 -2.38 16.44
CA TRP A 243 -1.82 -1.25 15.85
C TRP A 243 -2.74 -0.03 15.71
N ILE A 244 -2.13 1.13 15.70
CA ILE A 244 -2.78 2.42 15.44
C ILE A 244 -1.92 3.20 14.44
N SER A 245 -2.54 3.89 13.51
CA SER A 245 -1.87 4.75 12.54
C SER A 245 -2.79 5.88 12.12
N SER A 246 -2.28 6.80 11.33
CA SER A 246 -3.10 7.86 10.73
C SER A 246 -2.74 8.09 9.28
N PHE A 247 -3.67 8.66 8.54
CA PHE A 247 -3.46 9.13 7.18
C PHE A 247 -4.30 10.38 6.94
N THR A 248 -4.05 11.06 5.83
CA THR A 248 -4.76 12.27 5.43
C THR A 248 -5.29 12.12 4.01
N ASP A 249 -6.14 13.07 3.60
CA ASP A 249 -6.61 13.22 2.21
C ASP A 249 -5.61 13.97 1.31
N MET A 250 -4.36 14.11 1.74
CA MET A 250 -3.32 14.70 0.91
C MET A 250 -3.32 14.06 -0.48
N THR A 251 -3.44 14.87 -1.50
CA THR A 251 -3.43 14.42 -2.89
C THR A 251 -2.24 15.04 -3.61
N ARG A 252 -1.31 14.19 -4.02
CA ARG A 252 -0.08 14.61 -4.68
C ARG A 252 0.24 13.73 -5.87
N GLN A 253 0.82 14.33 -6.90
CA GLN A 253 1.28 13.63 -8.09
C GLN A 253 2.64 14.15 -8.51
N ALA A 254 3.56 13.25 -8.85
CA ALA A 254 4.85 13.62 -9.42
C ALA A 254 4.66 14.32 -10.75
N VAL A 255 5.32 15.45 -10.94
CA VAL A 255 5.22 16.25 -12.20
C VAL A 255 5.80 15.51 -13.40
N ALA A 256 6.63 14.49 -13.15
CA ALA A 256 7.16 13.56 -14.15
C ALA A 256 7.31 12.17 -13.50
N TYR A 257 7.00 11.12 -14.26
CA TYR A 257 7.17 9.72 -13.79
C TYR A 257 8.52 9.13 -14.19
N ARG A 258 9.32 9.91 -14.90
CA ARG A 258 10.63 9.50 -15.38
C ARG A 258 11.61 10.68 -15.45
N LEU A 259 12.84 10.42 -15.02
CA LEU A 259 14.01 11.28 -15.26
C LEU A 259 15.16 10.41 -15.75
N GLY A 260 15.46 10.49 -17.07
CA GLY A 260 16.49 9.63 -17.67
C GLY A 260 16.18 8.14 -17.49
N ARG A 261 16.97 7.46 -16.67
CA ARG A 261 16.86 6.02 -16.37
C ARG A 261 16.15 5.71 -15.04
N VAL A 262 15.63 6.72 -14.38
CA VAL A 262 14.90 6.59 -13.11
C VAL A 262 13.42 6.78 -13.36
N LEU A 263 12.60 5.83 -12.88
CA LEU A 263 11.14 5.83 -13.01
C LEU A 263 10.50 5.79 -11.63
N LEU A 264 9.24 6.21 -11.55
CA LEU A 264 8.42 6.16 -10.32
C LEU A 264 7.15 5.36 -10.59
N ALA A 265 6.73 4.56 -9.60
CA ALA A 265 5.49 3.79 -9.64
C ALA A 265 4.80 3.74 -8.27
N GLY A 266 3.47 3.58 -8.26
CA GLY A 266 2.65 3.55 -7.05
C GLY A 266 2.73 4.86 -6.27
N ASP A 267 2.72 4.78 -4.94
CA ASP A 267 2.72 5.95 -4.05
C ASP A 267 3.97 6.84 -4.21
N ALA A 268 5.07 6.33 -4.75
CA ALA A 268 6.22 7.16 -5.11
C ALA A 268 5.88 8.16 -6.22
N ALA A 269 4.96 7.81 -7.10
CA ALA A 269 4.50 8.63 -8.22
C ALA A 269 3.24 9.45 -7.88
N HIS A 270 2.33 8.93 -7.05
CA HIS A 270 1.11 9.64 -6.64
C HIS A 270 0.55 9.09 -5.33
N VAL A 271 -0.09 9.98 -4.57
CA VAL A 271 -0.83 9.64 -3.34
C VAL A 271 -2.18 10.34 -3.35
N HIS A 272 -3.18 9.70 -2.78
CA HIS A 272 -4.51 10.29 -2.56
C HIS A 272 -5.21 9.57 -1.40
N ALA A 273 -6.33 10.13 -0.94
CA ALA A 273 -7.16 9.45 0.04
C ALA A 273 -7.69 8.12 -0.53
N PRO A 274 -7.69 7.04 0.23
CA PRO A 274 -8.14 5.72 -0.23
C PRO A 274 -9.68 5.61 -0.26
N MET A 275 -10.33 6.57 -0.90
CA MET A 275 -11.80 6.66 -1.00
C MET A 275 -12.27 5.94 -2.27
N GLY A 276 -12.51 4.65 -2.14
CA GLY A 276 -12.96 3.79 -3.24
C GLY A 276 -11.87 2.89 -3.83
N GLY A 277 -10.71 2.82 -3.18
CA GLY A 277 -9.65 1.88 -3.50
C GLY A 277 -8.35 2.50 -3.92
#